data_c836c530374aec6cea848354081b4101
#
_entry.id   c836c530374aec6cea848354081b4101
#
_cell.length_a   1.000
_cell.length_b   1.000
_cell.length_c   1.000
_cell.angle_alpha   90.00
_cell.angle_beta   90.00
_cell.angle_gamma   90.00
#
_symmetry.space_group_name_H-M   'P 1'
#
loop_
_entity.id
_entity.type
_entity.pdbx_description
1 polymer ?
#
loop_
_entity_poly.entity_id
_entity_poly.type
_entity_poly.pdbx_seq_one_letter_code
_entity_poly.pdbx_strand_id
1 'polypeptide(L)'
;MLAFVGRTESLARLTAAYQAVSSPPGGAVSGWAGLVLVTGEAGIGKTTLLTRFASRVRADGGTVVWGTCWDGDQAPAWWPWTQALRATLDQRPNLAETVRPELAAIVPELATNSPVIDSDTAVRVRVFDAAGQTLGQAAASAPLVVILDDLHSADQSSVDLLRFVAHEPQPGAL
;
A
#
# COMPACT_ATOMS: atom_id res chain seq x y z
N MET A 1 -6.31 28.66 0.46
CA MET A 1 -5.25 27.76 0.96
C MET A 1 -5.43 27.66 2.47
N LEU A 2 -5.99 26.57 2.99
CA LEU A 2 -6.21 26.38 4.42
C LEU A 2 -4.87 26.18 5.11
N ALA A 3 -4.56 26.97 6.12
CA ALA A 3 -3.34 26.86 6.90
C ALA A 3 -3.40 25.57 7.74
N PHE A 4 -2.38 24.72 7.61
CA PHE A 4 -2.21 23.51 8.40
C PHE A 4 -1.61 23.87 9.75
N VAL A 5 -2.41 23.85 10.81
CA VAL A 5 -1.99 24.21 12.16
C VAL A 5 -1.90 22.95 13.01
N GLY A 6 -0.80 22.72 13.71
CA GLY A 6 -0.73 21.82 14.87
C GLY A 6 -0.26 20.38 14.61
N ARG A 7 0.28 19.96 13.44
CA ARG A 7 0.75 18.59 13.20
C ARG A 7 2.16 18.47 12.61
N THR A 8 2.99 19.46 12.86
CA THR A 8 4.38 19.49 12.37
C THR A 8 5.17 18.28 12.88
N GLU A 9 4.97 17.92 14.14
CA GLU A 9 5.64 16.76 14.74
C GLU A 9 5.20 15.43 14.10
N SER A 10 3.89 15.21 13.91
CA SER A 10 3.38 14.00 13.26
C SER A 10 3.89 13.88 11.82
N LEU A 11 3.94 14.99 11.07
CA LEU A 11 4.51 15.01 9.73
C LEU A 11 6.01 14.74 9.74
N ALA A 12 6.74 15.28 10.71
CA ALA A 12 8.16 15.01 10.88
C ALA A 12 8.44 13.54 11.18
N ARG A 13 7.65 12.90 12.05
CA ARG A 13 7.75 11.46 12.36
C ARG A 13 7.49 10.59 11.13
N LEU A 14 6.45 10.87 10.34
CA LEU A 14 6.18 10.16 9.09
C LEU A 14 7.34 10.34 8.09
N THR A 15 7.84 11.57 7.97
CA THR A 15 8.96 11.86 7.08
C THR A 15 10.24 11.13 7.52
N ALA A 16 10.53 11.09 8.82
CA ALA A 16 11.69 10.36 9.35
C ALA A 16 11.58 8.85 9.11
N ALA A 17 10.39 8.27 9.30
CA ALA A 17 10.15 6.86 8.98
C ALA A 17 10.38 6.57 7.49
N TYR A 18 9.88 7.42 6.60
CA TYR A 18 10.11 7.31 5.16
C TYR A 18 11.61 7.43 4.80
N GLN A 19 12.31 8.39 5.38
CA GLN A 19 13.74 8.60 5.11
C GLN A 19 14.61 7.44 5.58
N ALA A 20 14.26 6.83 6.69
CA ALA A 20 14.98 5.65 7.21
C ALA A 20 14.96 4.47 6.22
N VAL A 21 13.95 4.42 5.35
CA VAL A 21 13.78 3.38 4.34
C VAL A 21 14.38 3.78 3.01
N SER A 22 14.13 5.01 2.58
CA SER A 22 14.57 5.51 1.27
C SER A 22 16.07 5.78 1.20
N SER A 23 16.75 5.90 2.35
CA SER A 23 18.18 6.20 2.43
C SER A 23 18.82 5.45 3.61
N PRO A 24 18.84 4.10 3.58
CA PRO A 24 19.41 3.31 4.69
C PRO A 24 20.92 3.58 4.84
N PRO A 25 21.43 3.64 6.07
CA PRO A 25 22.85 3.71 6.32
C PRO A 25 23.57 2.52 5.68
N GLY A 26 24.46 2.76 4.72
CA GLY A 26 25.23 1.72 4.04
C GLY A 26 24.79 1.40 2.61
N GLY A 27 23.78 2.09 2.06
CA GLY A 27 23.42 2.01 0.63
C GLY A 27 22.74 0.71 0.19
N ALA A 28 22.52 -0.23 1.10
CA ALA A 28 21.70 -1.40 0.80
C ALA A 28 20.22 -0.98 0.95
N VAL A 29 19.49 -0.91 -0.15
CA VAL A 29 18.03 -0.86 -0.09
C VAL A 29 17.57 -2.18 0.50
N SER A 30 17.48 -2.23 1.81
CA SER A 30 16.95 -3.37 2.55
C SER A 30 15.43 -3.31 2.38
N GLY A 31 14.87 -4.35 1.80
CA GLY A 31 13.43 -4.50 1.62
C GLY A 31 12.61 -4.07 2.82
N TRP A 32 11.33 -3.97 2.70
CA TRP A 32 10.29 -3.63 3.69
C TRP A 32 10.68 -2.73 4.87
N ALA A 33 10.06 -1.58 4.89
CA ALA A 33 10.39 -0.53 5.83
C ALA A 33 9.55 -0.46 7.08
N GLY A 34 8.39 -1.00 7.06
CA GLY A 34 7.52 -1.02 8.21
C GLY A 34 6.15 -0.39 8.01
N LEU A 35 5.29 -0.65 8.98
CA LEU A 35 3.93 -0.15 9.07
C LEU A 35 3.87 1.04 10.02
N VAL A 36 3.28 2.14 9.59
CA VAL A 36 2.97 3.29 10.46
C VAL A 36 1.47 3.46 10.58
N LEU A 37 0.94 3.40 11.79
CA LEU A 37 -0.47 3.64 12.07
C LEU A 37 -0.70 5.10 12.50
N VAL A 38 -1.59 5.79 11.78
CA VAL A 38 -2.04 7.14 12.11
C VAL A 38 -3.41 7.04 12.77
N THR A 39 -3.45 7.27 14.08
CA THR A 39 -4.67 7.18 14.88
C THR A 39 -5.14 8.56 15.34
N GLY A 40 -6.42 8.67 15.69
CA GLY A 40 -7.04 9.89 16.20
C GLY A 40 -8.54 9.95 15.91
N GLU A 41 -9.23 10.88 16.53
CA GLU A 41 -10.68 11.08 16.41
C GLU A 41 -11.09 11.39 14.97
N ALA A 42 -12.37 11.16 14.66
CA ALA A 42 -12.95 11.55 13.37
C ALA A 42 -12.80 13.08 13.17
N GLY A 43 -12.54 13.50 11.94
CA GLY A 43 -12.41 14.92 11.59
C GLY A 43 -11.12 15.60 12.06
N ILE A 44 -10.25 14.95 12.84
CA ILE A 44 -9.02 15.57 13.37
C ILE A 44 -7.96 15.86 12.28
N GLY A 45 -8.22 15.53 11.02
CA GLY A 45 -7.33 15.82 9.88
C GLY A 45 -6.27 14.74 9.61
N LYS A 46 -6.56 13.45 9.83
CA LYS A 46 -5.68 12.32 9.45
C LYS A 46 -5.40 12.32 7.95
N THR A 47 -6.43 12.35 7.14
CA THR A 47 -6.33 12.39 5.67
C THR A 47 -5.56 13.61 5.18
N THR A 48 -5.75 14.78 5.82
CA THR A 48 -4.99 16.01 5.48
C THR A 48 -3.50 15.85 5.80
N LEU A 49 -3.16 15.21 6.93
CA LEU A 49 -1.76 14.89 7.28
C LEU A 49 -1.15 13.94 6.24
N LEU A 50 -1.86 12.86 5.90
CA LEU A 50 -1.40 11.87 4.91
C LEU A 50 -1.24 12.49 3.51
N THR A 51 -2.15 13.37 3.10
CA THR A 51 -2.04 14.10 1.81
C THR A 51 -0.78 14.96 1.76
N ARG A 52 -0.44 15.66 2.85
CA ARG A 52 0.80 16.45 2.92
C ARG A 52 2.04 15.58 2.94
N PHE A 53 2.01 14.48 3.68
CA PHE A 53 3.08 13.50 3.66
C PHE A 53 3.29 12.94 2.26
N ALA A 54 2.22 12.52 1.57
CA ALA A 54 2.26 12.03 0.19
C ALA A 54 2.90 13.04 -0.77
N SER A 55 2.56 14.33 -0.62
CA SER A 55 3.17 15.40 -1.43
C SER A 55 4.66 15.51 -1.20
N ARG A 56 5.11 15.32 0.04
CA ARG A 56 6.54 15.34 0.39
C ARG A 56 7.29 14.15 -0.18
N VAL A 57 6.73 12.94 -0.05
CA VAL A 57 7.31 11.72 -0.63
C VAL A 57 7.48 11.87 -2.15
N ARG A 58 6.47 12.41 -2.85
CA ARG A 58 6.56 12.65 -4.29
C ARG A 58 7.62 13.69 -4.65
N ALA A 59 7.76 14.75 -3.86
CA ALA A 59 8.79 15.76 -4.06
C ALA A 59 10.20 15.18 -3.89
N ASP A 60 10.36 14.16 -3.05
CA ASP A 60 11.62 13.44 -2.81
C ASP A 60 11.85 12.30 -3.83
N GLY A 61 11.00 12.17 -4.88
CA GLY A 61 11.12 11.16 -5.92
C GLY A 61 10.49 9.80 -5.58
N GLY A 62 9.84 9.67 -4.44
CA GLY A 62 9.10 8.47 -4.06
C GLY A 62 7.75 8.34 -4.74
N THR A 63 7.25 7.12 -4.84
CA THR A 63 5.93 6.80 -5.36
C THR A 63 4.93 6.69 -4.21
N VAL A 64 3.72 7.23 -4.40
CA VAL A 64 2.64 7.10 -3.42
C VAL A 64 1.39 6.60 -4.11
N VAL A 65 0.86 5.50 -3.61
CA VAL A 65 -0.43 4.93 -3.99
C VAL A 65 -1.40 4.97 -2.83
N TRP A 66 -2.69 5.04 -3.13
CA TRP A 66 -3.72 5.28 -2.14
C TRP A 66 -4.88 4.31 -2.31
N GLY A 67 -5.35 3.74 -1.20
CA GLY A 67 -6.59 3.01 -1.10
C GLY A 67 -7.42 3.54 0.07
N THR A 68 -8.71 3.69 -0.15
CA THR A 68 -9.66 4.12 0.88
C THR A 68 -10.64 3.00 1.15
N CYS A 69 -10.80 2.63 2.41
CA CYS A 69 -11.81 1.65 2.81
C CYS A 69 -13.20 2.21 2.58
N TRP A 70 -14.11 1.33 2.22
CA TRP A 70 -15.50 1.71 1.95
C TRP A 70 -16.32 1.63 3.23
N ASP A 71 -16.97 2.73 3.57
CA ASP A 71 -17.92 2.77 4.69
C ASP A 71 -19.31 2.34 4.19
N GLY A 72 -19.61 1.04 4.33
CA GLY A 72 -20.89 0.46 3.93
C GLY A 72 -20.89 -1.07 3.87
N ASP A 73 -22.08 -1.67 4.06
CA ASP A 73 -22.30 -3.12 4.22
C ASP A 73 -21.96 -3.98 2.97
N GLN A 74 -21.66 -3.35 1.83
CA GLN A 74 -21.38 -4.03 0.56
C GLN A 74 -20.02 -3.67 -0.05
N ALA A 75 -19.04 -3.38 0.81
CA ALA A 75 -17.69 -3.15 0.33
C ALA A 75 -17.15 -4.39 -0.40
N PRO A 76 -16.62 -4.27 -1.63
CA PRO A 76 -15.93 -5.38 -2.25
C PRO A 76 -14.75 -5.82 -1.38
N ALA A 77 -14.51 -7.14 -1.31
CA ALA A 77 -13.32 -7.64 -0.63
C ALA A 77 -12.04 -7.01 -1.22
N TRP A 78 -11.08 -6.69 -0.36
CA TRP A 78 -9.81 -6.04 -0.72
C TRP A 78 -9.94 -4.67 -1.41
N TRP A 79 -11.07 -3.97 -1.29
CA TRP A 79 -11.30 -2.73 -2.02
C TRP A 79 -10.16 -1.69 -1.91
N PRO A 80 -9.61 -1.38 -0.72
CA PRO A 80 -8.49 -0.43 -0.63
C PRO A 80 -7.23 -0.95 -1.33
N TRP A 81 -6.99 -2.25 -1.31
CA TRP A 81 -5.88 -2.88 -2.02
C TRP A 81 -6.07 -2.88 -3.53
N THR A 82 -7.30 -3.10 -4.00
CA THR A 82 -7.64 -2.98 -5.42
C THR A 82 -7.26 -1.61 -5.96
N GLN A 83 -7.61 -0.54 -5.23
CA GLN A 83 -7.25 0.83 -5.62
C GLN A 83 -5.73 1.03 -5.62
N ALA A 84 -5.04 0.64 -4.54
CA ALA A 84 -3.60 0.82 -4.40
C ALA A 84 -2.81 0.04 -5.45
N LEU A 85 -3.18 -1.22 -5.73
CA LEU A 85 -2.52 -2.06 -6.72
C LEU A 85 -2.77 -1.57 -8.16
N ARG A 86 -4.01 -1.15 -8.49
CA ARG A 86 -4.29 -0.49 -9.78
C ARG A 86 -3.39 0.73 -9.97
N ALA A 87 -3.37 1.63 -9.00
CA ALA A 87 -2.53 2.82 -9.06
C ALA A 87 -1.03 2.48 -9.16
N THR A 88 -0.59 1.38 -8.57
CA THR A 88 0.78 0.88 -8.72
C THR A 88 1.07 0.44 -10.13
N LEU A 89 0.19 -0.35 -10.74
CA LEU A 89 0.34 -0.84 -12.11
C LEU A 89 0.23 0.30 -13.14
N ASP A 90 -0.69 1.24 -12.94
CA ASP A 90 -0.83 2.41 -13.81
C ASP A 90 0.43 3.28 -13.83
N GLN A 91 1.08 3.45 -12.67
CA GLN A 91 2.33 4.21 -12.57
C GLN A 91 3.55 3.41 -13.06
N ARG A 92 3.41 2.10 -13.24
CA ARG A 92 4.48 1.17 -13.64
C ARG A 92 3.98 0.12 -14.64
N PRO A 93 3.69 0.52 -15.87
CA PRO A 93 3.12 -0.38 -16.89
C PRO A 93 3.95 -1.63 -17.14
N ASN A 94 5.27 -1.53 -17.01
CA ASN A 94 6.18 -2.66 -17.21
C ASN A 94 5.98 -3.80 -16.21
N LEU A 95 5.37 -3.53 -15.05
CA LEU A 95 5.07 -4.57 -14.08
C LEU A 95 3.90 -5.46 -14.52
N ALA A 96 2.99 -4.94 -15.32
CA ALA A 96 1.82 -5.70 -15.76
C ALA A 96 2.18 -7.01 -16.49
N GLU A 97 3.32 -7.06 -17.16
CA GLU A 97 3.82 -8.25 -17.85
C GLU A 97 4.40 -9.32 -16.91
N THR A 98 4.77 -8.93 -15.70
CA THR A 98 5.41 -9.81 -14.69
C THR A 98 4.51 -10.17 -13.53
N VAL A 99 3.29 -9.62 -13.51
CA VAL A 99 2.30 -9.85 -12.45
C VAL A 99 1.82 -11.30 -12.48
N ARG A 100 1.77 -11.90 -11.31
CA ARG A 100 1.25 -13.26 -11.16
C ARG A 100 -0.26 -13.30 -11.37
N PRO A 101 -0.78 -14.35 -12.03
CA PRO A 101 -2.22 -14.48 -12.34
C PRO A 101 -3.12 -14.39 -11.11
N GLU A 102 -2.63 -14.81 -9.95
CA GLU A 102 -3.37 -14.78 -8.69
C GLU A 102 -3.76 -13.35 -8.25
N LEU A 103 -3.04 -12.32 -8.74
CA LEU A 103 -3.39 -10.93 -8.43
C LEU A 103 -4.75 -10.52 -9.01
N ALA A 104 -5.23 -11.23 -10.03
CA ALA A 104 -6.56 -11.02 -10.61
C ALA A 104 -7.70 -11.19 -9.58
N ALA A 105 -7.44 -11.88 -8.48
CA ALA A 105 -8.37 -11.95 -7.34
C ALA A 105 -8.62 -10.58 -6.68
N ILE A 106 -7.62 -9.70 -6.68
CA ILE A 106 -7.70 -8.35 -6.11
C ILE A 106 -7.93 -7.31 -7.21
N VAL A 107 -7.33 -7.51 -8.38
CA VAL A 107 -7.41 -6.60 -9.54
C VAL A 107 -8.02 -7.36 -10.71
N PRO A 108 -9.37 -7.43 -10.82
CA PRO A 108 -10.07 -8.29 -11.78
C PRO A 108 -9.72 -8.04 -13.24
N GLU A 109 -9.29 -6.83 -13.59
CA GLU A 109 -8.89 -6.44 -14.94
C GLU A 109 -7.67 -7.22 -15.46
N LEU A 110 -6.91 -7.85 -14.59
CA LEU A 110 -5.76 -8.70 -14.95
C LEU A 110 -6.18 -10.12 -15.35
N ALA A 111 -7.44 -10.47 -15.18
CA ALA A 111 -7.94 -11.79 -15.53
C ALA A 111 -7.98 -11.97 -17.05
N THR A 112 -7.07 -12.75 -17.60
CA THR A 112 -7.14 -13.24 -18.99
C THR A 112 -8.06 -14.42 -19.18
N ASN A 113 -8.30 -15.19 -18.10
CA ASN A 113 -9.32 -16.24 -17.95
C ASN A 113 -9.66 -16.31 -16.48
N SER A 114 -10.92 -16.14 -16.11
CA SER A 114 -11.37 -16.08 -14.70
C SER A 114 -10.86 -17.26 -13.89
N PRO A 115 -9.94 -17.11 -12.97
CA PRO A 115 -9.72 -18.14 -11.96
C PRO A 115 -10.92 -18.12 -11.02
N VAL A 116 -11.58 -19.26 -10.88
CA VAL A 116 -12.53 -19.49 -9.79
C VAL A 116 -11.70 -19.36 -8.50
N ILE A 117 -11.99 -18.33 -7.71
CA ILE A 117 -11.36 -18.18 -6.40
C ILE A 117 -12.04 -19.22 -5.50
N ASP A 118 -11.40 -20.36 -5.40
CA ASP A 118 -11.77 -21.34 -4.38
C ASP A 118 -11.39 -20.77 -3.01
N SER A 119 -12.24 -20.97 -2.00
CA SER A 119 -12.05 -20.46 -0.63
C SER A 119 -10.91 -21.15 0.14
N ASP A 120 -10.04 -21.86 -0.56
CA ASP A 120 -8.91 -22.59 0.01
C ASP A 120 -7.84 -21.60 0.56
N THR A 121 -7.40 -21.86 1.78
CA THR A 121 -6.33 -21.10 2.46
C THR A 121 -5.06 -21.01 1.60
N ALA A 122 -4.74 -22.05 0.85
CA ALA A 122 -3.59 -22.07 -0.05
C ALA A 122 -3.72 -21.06 -1.20
N VAL A 123 -4.94 -20.82 -1.69
CA VAL A 123 -5.21 -19.79 -2.70
C VAL A 123 -5.02 -18.40 -2.12
N ARG A 124 -5.51 -18.13 -0.90
CA ARG A 124 -5.34 -16.83 -0.22
C ARG A 124 -3.86 -16.48 -0.04
N VAL A 125 -3.05 -17.44 0.40
CA VAL A 125 -1.60 -17.19 0.57
C VAL A 125 -0.94 -16.81 -0.75
N ARG A 126 -1.29 -17.48 -1.85
CA ARG A 126 -0.77 -17.16 -3.19
C ARG A 126 -1.20 -15.77 -3.67
N VAL A 127 -2.44 -15.35 -3.36
CA VAL A 127 -2.94 -14.01 -3.67
C VAL A 127 -2.15 -12.95 -2.88
N PHE A 128 -1.91 -13.19 -1.60
CA PHE A 128 -1.16 -12.28 -0.74
C PHE A 128 0.30 -12.17 -1.18
N ASP A 129 0.92 -13.30 -1.52
CA ASP A 129 2.28 -13.34 -2.05
C ASP A 129 2.37 -12.60 -3.40
N ALA A 130 1.40 -12.77 -4.30
CA ALA A 130 1.35 -12.03 -5.56
C ALA A 130 1.24 -10.52 -5.33
N ALA A 131 0.41 -10.08 -4.37
CA ALA A 131 0.28 -8.68 -4.02
C ALA A 131 1.59 -8.11 -3.43
N GLY A 132 2.19 -8.83 -2.48
CA GLY A 132 3.46 -8.44 -1.87
C GLY A 132 4.59 -8.34 -2.90
N GLN A 133 4.74 -9.34 -3.77
CA GLN A 133 5.74 -9.33 -4.84
C GLN A 133 5.56 -8.16 -5.81
N THR A 134 4.31 -7.85 -6.18
CA THR A 134 4.01 -6.70 -7.06
C THR A 134 4.43 -5.38 -6.41
N LEU A 135 4.11 -5.19 -5.13
CA LEU A 135 4.53 -4.01 -4.38
C LEU A 135 6.06 -3.94 -4.22
N GLY A 136 6.71 -5.09 -3.95
CA GLY A 136 8.17 -5.18 -3.84
C GLY A 136 8.87 -4.83 -5.14
N GLN A 137 8.41 -5.35 -6.27
CA GLN A 137 8.93 -5.00 -7.59
C GLN A 137 8.71 -3.52 -7.90
N ALA A 138 7.56 -2.97 -7.53
CA ALA A 138 7.31 -1.54 -7.68
C ALA A 138 8.25 -0.69 -6.84
N ALA A 139 8.61 -1.13 -5.67
CA ALA A 139 9.52 -0.43 -4.76
C ALA A 139 11.00 -0.53 -5.18
N ALA A 140 11.37 -1.50 -6.02
CA ALA A 140 12.77 -1.72 -6.43
C ALA A 140 13.39 -0.56 -7.20
N SER A 141 12.60 0.28 -7.89
CA SER A 141 13.09 1.40 -8.68
C SER A 141 12.99 2.76 -7.99
N ALA A 142 12.09 2.90 -7.03
CA ALA A 142 11.95 4.08 -6.17
C ALA A 142 11.12 3.71 -4.94
N PRO A 143 11.35 4.34 -3.79
CA PRO A 143 10.58 4.07 -2.57
C PRO A 143 9.09 4.16 -2.83
N LEU A 144 8.33 3.13 -2.40
CA LEU A 144 6.89 3.06 -2.54
C LEU A 144 6.22 3.26 -1.17
N VAL A 145 5.28 4.16 -1.11
CA VAL A 145 4.41 4.35 0.05
C VAL A 145 2.98 3.96 -0.32
N VAL A 146 2.44 2.98 0.37
CA VAL A 146 1.04 2.58 0.27
C VAL A 146 0.28 3.22 1.43
N ILE A 147 -0.72 4.03 1.14
CA ILE A 147 -1.60 4.65 2.13
C ILE A 147 -2.95 3.95 2.07
N LEU A 148 -3.38 3.39 3.19
CA LEU A 148 -4.72 2.84 3.35
C LEU A 148 -5.46 3.72 4.36
N ASP A 149 -6.43 4.49 3.88
CA ASP A 149 -7.22 5.41 4.69
C ASP A 149 -8.52 4.75 5.16
N ASP A 150 -9.06 5.23 6.26
CA ASP A 150 -10.31 4.76 6.87
C ASP A 150 -10.31 3.26 7.23
N LEU A 151 -9.19 2.74 7.74
CA LEU A 151 -9.01 1.33 8.12
C LEU A 151 -10.07 0.79 9.10
N HIS A 152 -10.81 1.66 9.80
CA HIS A 152 -11.90 1.25 10.68
C HIS A 152 -13.08 0.62 9.91
N SER A 153 -13.20 0.92 8.61
CA SER A 153 -14.20 0.35 7.70
C SER A 153 -13.62 -0.76 6.80
N ALA A 154 -12.40 -1.25 7.11
CA ALA A 154 -11.76 -2.28 6.31
C ALA A 154 -12.43 -3.64 6.49
N ASP A 155 -12.60 -4.36 5.38
CA ASP A 155 -13.00 -5.77 5.43
C ASP A 155 -11.86 -6.64 6.01
N GLN A 156 -12.22 -7.81 6.56
CA GLN A 156 -11.26 -8.71 7.21
C GLN A 156 -10.14 -9.16 6.25
N SER A 157 -10.46 -9.38 4.98
CA SER A 157 -9.49 -9.81 3.98
C SER A 157 -8.45 -8.71 3.70
N SER A 158 -8.86 -7.44 3.70
CA SER A 158 -7.97 -6.29 3.60
C SER A 158 -7.03 -6.17 4.79
N VAL A 159 -7.52 -6.42 6.01
CA VAL A 159 -6.70 -6.42 7.23
C VAL A 159 -5.71 -7.59 7.22
N ASP A 160 -6.13 -8.75 6.78
CA ASP A 160 -5.26 -9.94 6.71
C ASP A 160 -4.14 -9.75 5.68
N LEU A 161 -4.44 -9.15 4.52
CA LEU A 161 -3.41 -8.79 3.53
C LEU A 161 -2.44 -7.73 4.09
N LEU A 162 -2.95 -6.73 4.83
CA LEU A 162 -2.09 -5.75 5.49
C LEU A 162 -1.11 -6.42 6.47
N ARG A 163 -1.61 -7.35 7.29
CA ARG A 163 -0.76 -8.11 8.21
C ARG A 163 0.28 -8.93 7.48
N PHE A 164 -0.10 -9.61 6.41
CA PHE A 164 0.81 -10.41 5.59
C PHE A 164 1.91 -9.51 5.00
N VAL A 165 1.56 -8.46 4.30
CA VAL A 165 2.51 -7.51 3.69
C VAL A 165 3.39 -6.85 4.75
N ALA A 166 2.89 -6.60 5.97
CA ALA A 166 3.65 -5.99 7.06
C ALA A 166 4.65 -6.94 7.75
N HIS A 167 4.51 -8.25 7.64
CA HIS A 167 5.34 -9.23 8.36
C HIS A 167 6.26 -10.04 7.46
N GLU A 168 5.91 -10.22 6.20
CA GLU A 168 6.70 -10.99 5.25
C GLU A 168 7.72 -10.09 4.55
N PRO A 169 9.04 -10.31 4.77
CA PRO A 169 10.07 -9.61 4.01
C PRO A 169 9.98 -10.06 2.55
N GLN A 170 9.49 -9.21 1.69
CA GLN A 170 9.44 -9.48 0.25
C GLN A 170 10.85 -9.39 -0.33
N PRO A 171 11.31 -10.37 -1.13
CA PRO A 171 12.59 -10.29 -1.82
C PRO A 171 12.53 -9.17 -2.86
N GLY A 172 13.32 -8.13 -2.65
CA GLY A 172 13.39 -6.94 -3.49
C GLY A 172 12.78 -5.74 -2.78
N ALA A 173 13.60 -5.04 -2.07
CA ALA A 173 13.43 -3.68 -1.51
C ALA A 173 12.01 -3.09 -1.52
N LEU A 174 11.23 -3.39 -0.52
CA LEU A 174 10.16 -2.53 -0.04
C LEU A 174 10.69 -1.67 1.09
#